data_b86f5436285ba0383e656bd84079978b
#
_entry.id   b86f5436285ba0383e656bd84079978b
#
_cell.length_a   1.000
_cell.length_b   1.000
_cell.length_c   1.000
_cell.angle_alpha   90.00
_cell.angle_beta   90.00
_cell.angle_gamma   90.00
#
_symmetry.space_group_name_H-M   'P 1'
#
loop_
_entity.id
_entity.type
_entity.pdbx_description
1 polymer ?
#
loop_
_entity_poly.entity_id
_entity_poly.type
_entity_poly.pdbx_seq_one_letter_code
_entity_poly.pdbx_strand_id
1 'polypeptide(L)'
;MAVYKRTYRGYTGALTPAWSRFLIITRYAWKGLFGAKFLTSFLVACFFFPLGCAGFIYLANNLSFLSKFNIDASKWIEINGRFFLTFLQVQSGFAYILTAWIGPGLIAPDLSNNGLPLYFCRPVSRLEYVL
;
A
#
# COMPACT_ATOMS: atom_id res chain seq x y z
N MET A 1 48.93 2.32 3.45
CA MET A 1 47.55 2.10 3.91
C MET A 1 47.23 3.03 5.06
N ALA A 2 46.36 4.01 4.89
CA ALA A 2 45.98 4.90 5.98
C ALA A 2 44.94 4.18 6.86
N VAL A 3 45.36 3.76 8.03
CA VAL A 3 44.45 3.20 9.05
C VAL A 3 43.73 4.37 9.72
N TYR A 4 42.52 4.65 9.28
CA TYR A 4 41.66 5.61 9.98
C TYR A 4 41.31 5.04 11.35
N LYS A 5 41.78 5.67 12.43
CA LYS A 5 41.30 5.38 13.79
C LYS A 5 39.80 5.73 13.86
N ARG A 6 38.95 4.73 13.78
CA ARG A 6 37.51 4.89 14.04
C ARG A 6 37.32 5.11 15.55
N THR A 7 37.33 6.37 15.97
CA THR A 7 36.89 6.75 17.33
C THR A 7 35.38 6.65 17.39
N TYR A 8 34.89 5.65 18.11
CA TYR A 8 33.48 5.52 18.43
C TYR A 8 33.10 6.62 19.42
N ARG A 9 32.28 7.58 19.00
CA ARG A 9 31.66 8.57 19.90
C ARG A 9 30.27 8.08 20.26
N GLY A 10 30.03 7.89 21.57
CA GLY A 10 28.68 7.57 22.04
C GLY A 10 27.70 8.69 21.66
N TYR A 11 26.49 8.30 21.27
CA TYR A 11 25.43 9.25 20.97
C TYR A 11 24.89 9.86 22.26
N THR A 12 25.00 11.19 22.41
CA THR A 12 24.52 11.97 23.56
C THR A 12 23.22 12.72 23.31
N GLY A 13 22.58 12.54 22.14
CA GLY A 13 21.33 13.16 21.75
C GLY A 13 20.09 12.52 22.38
N ALA A 14 18.94 13.17 22.25
CA ALA A 14 17.65 12.65 22.71
C ALA A 14 17.30 11.33 22.02
N LEU A 15 17.00 10.31 22.81
CA LEU A 15 16.58 9.01 22.30
C LEU A 15 15.09 9.04 21.98
N THR A 16 14.72 8.53 20.82
CA THR A 16 13.31 8.33 20.44
C THR A 16 12.63 7.34 21.39
N PRO A 17 11.37 7.58 21.80
CA PRO A 17 10.64 6.65 22.66
C PRO A 17 10.49 5.29 22.00
N ALA A 18 10.54 4.21 22.81
CA ALA A 18 10.56 2.84 22.30
C ALA A 18 9.38 2.52 21.38
N TRP A 19 8.18 3.00 21.73
CA TRP A 19 6.94 2.76 20.96
C TRP A 19 6.92 3.42 19.57
N SER A 20 7.71 4.47 19.34
CA SER A 20 7.74 5.14 18.03
C SER A 20 8.79 4.55 17.08
N ARG A 21 9.62 3.62 17.54
CA ARG A 21 10.72 3.06 16.73
C ARG A 21 10.22 2.24 15.57
N PHE A 22 9.16 1.45 15.76
CA PHE A 22 8.55 0.67 14.68
C PHE A 22 7.96 1.56 13.57
N LEU A 23 7.42 2.75 13.93
CA LEU A 23 6.89 3.70 12.95
C LEU A 23 7.96 4.23 12.00
N ILE A 24 9.22 4.24 12.43
CA ILE A 24 10.33 4.69 11.59
C ILE A 24 10.54 3.70 10.44
N ILE A 25 10.53 2.39 10.74
CA ILE A 25 10.68 1.33 9.73
C ILE A 25 9.54 1.41 8.72
N THR A 26 8.30 1.48 9.20
CA THR A 26 7.09 1.61 8.37
C THR A 26 7.17 2.86 7.49
N ARG A 27 7.58 4.01 8.04
CA ARG A 27 7.72 5.26 7.27
C ARG A 27 8.75 5.16 6.14
N TYR A 28 9.87 4.47 6.36
CA TYR A 28 10.87 4.26 5.31
C TYR A 28 10.37 3.29 4.24
N ALA A 29 9.69 2.22 4.63
CA ALA A 29 9.04 1.30 3.71
C ALA A 29 8.02 2.03 2.83
N TRP A 30 7.16 2.86 3.41
CA TRP A 30 6.20 3.69 2.66
C TRP A 30 6.87 4.63 1.67
N LYS A 31 7.94 5.33 2.09
CA LYS A 31 8.69 6.20 1.17
C LYS A 31 9.30 5.42 0.00
N GLY A 32 9.81 4.22 0.24
CA GLY A 32 10.31 3.34 -0.81
C GLY A 32 9.22 2.93 -1.80
N LEU A 33 8.05 2.56 -1.29
CA LEU A 33 6.90 2.16 -2.09
C LEU A 33 6.38 3.30 -2.97
N PHE A 34 6.13 4.47 -2.40
CA PHE A 34 5.66 5.64 -3.15
C PHE A 34 6.74 6.31 -4.02
N GLY A 35 8.00 5.99 -3.80
CA GLY A 35 9.10 6.38 -4.70
C GLY A 35 9.08 5.65 -6.05
N ALA A 36 8.48 4.46 -6.11
CA ALA A 36 8.32 3.70 -7.34
C ALA A 36 7.12 4.22 -8.14
N LYS A 37 7.37 5.02 -9.17
CA LYS A 37 6.34 5.65 -10.03
C LYS A 37 5.33 4.64 -10.59
N PHE A 38 5.80 3.45 -10.98
CA PHE A 38 4.96 2.40 -11.52
C PHE A 38 3.95 1.89 -10.46
N LEU A 39 4.41 1.63 -9.25
CA LEU A 39 3.56 1.13 -8.16
C LEU A 39 2.51 2.16 -7.76
N THR A 40 2.91 3.43 -7.65
CA THR A 40 1.99 4.53 -7.36
C THR A 40 0.93 4.68 -8.46
N SER A 41 1.33 4.60 -9.74
CA SER A 41 0.39 4.64 -10.86
C SER A 41 -0.59 3.48 -10.83
N PHE A 42 -0.12 2.26 -10.55
CA PHE A 42 -0.97 1.09 -10.44
C PHE A 42 -1.95 1.20 -9.27
N LEU A 43 -1.50 1.68 -8.12
CA LEU A 43 -2.35 1.92 -6.96
C LEU A 43 -3.46 2.94 -7.29
N VAL A 44 -3.12 4.03 -7.97
CA VAL A 44 -4.11 5.01 -8.44
C VAL A 44 -5.10 4.36 -9.40
N ALA A 45 -4.64 3.54 -10.35
CA ALA A 45 -5.50 2.81 -11.27
C ALA A 45 -6.51 1.89 -10.54
N CYS A 46 -6.09 1.23 -9.45
CA CYS A 46 -6.98 0.40 -8.63
C CYS A 46 -8.13 1.19 -8.00
N PHE A 47 -7.97 2.50 -7.76
CA PHE A 47 -9.03 3.36 -7.24
C PHE A 47 -10.04 3.80 -8.29
N PHE A 48 -9.66 3.83 -9.57
CA PHE A 48 -10.61 4.22 -10.63
C PHE A 48 -11.76 3.24 -10.77
N PHE A 49 -11.54 1.96 -10.53
CA PHE A 49 -12.59 0.94 -10.63
C PHE A 49 -13.70 1.14 -9.58
N PRO A 50 -13.40 1.25 -8.25
CA PRO A 50 -14.43 1.55 -7.25
C PRO A 50 -15.12 2.89 -7.49
N LEU A 51 -14.39 3.92 -7.91
CA LEU A 51 -14.98 5.22 -8.23
C LEU A 51 -15.94 5.13 -9.42
N GLY A 52 -15.59 4.39 -10.46
CA GLY A 52 -16.46 4.12 -11.58
C GLY A 52 -17.75 3.39 -11.16
N CYS A 53 -17.63 2.36 -10.34
CA CYS A 53 -18.78 1.63 -9.78
C CYS A 53 -19.65 2.53 -8.90
N ALA A 54 -19.05 3.35 -8.04
CA ALA A 54 -19.79 4.31 -7.21
C ALA A 54 -20.54 5.35 -8.05
N GLY A 55 -19.87 5.90 -9.08
CA GLY A 55 -20.48 6.81 -10.05
C GLY A 55 -21.64 6.16 -10.80
N PHE A 56 -21.47 4.90 -11.20
CA PHE A 56 -22.52 4.13 -11.88
C PHE A 56 -23.74 3.92 -10.96
N ILE A 57 -23.53 3.51 -9.71
CA ILE A 57 -24.60 3.34 -8.71
C ILE A 57 -25.33 4.68 -8.49
N TYR A 58 -24.57 5.78 -8.35
CA TYR A 58 -25.16 7.11 -8.19
C TYR A 58 -26.03 7.49 -9.38
N LEU A 59 -25.55 7.31 -10.61
CA LEU A 59 -26.29 7.61 -11.83
C LEU A 59 -27.53 6.73 -11.94
N ALA A 60 -27.44 5.43 -11.67
CA ALA A 60 -28.56 4.49 -11.74
C ALA A 60 -29.68 4.85 -10.75
N ASN A 61 -29.34 5.40 -9.58
CA ASN A 61 -30.34 5.86 -8.60
C ASN A 61 -30.87 7.26 -8.87
N ASN A 62 -30.23 8.04 -9.73
CA ASN A 62 -30.64 9.41 -10.04
C ASN A 62 -31.31 9.52 -11.43
N LEU A 63 -32.51 8.93 -11.53
CA LEU A 63 -33.29 8.85 -12.76
C LEU A 63 -33.59 10.24 -13.40
N SER A 64 -33.70 11.29 -12.58
CA SER A 64 -33.91 12.65 -13.06
C SER A 64 -32.75 13.21 -13.87
N PHE A 65 -31.54 12.75 -13.59
CA PHE A 65 -30.36 13.14 -14.35
C PHE A 65 -30.25 12.36 -15.66
N LEU A 66 -30.57 11.07 -15.63
CA LEU A 66 -30.52 10.20 -16.81
C LEU A 66 -31.61 10.52 -17.85
N SER A 67 -32.79 10.92 -17.42
CA SER A 67 -33.88 11.30 -18.32
C SER A 67 -33.51 12.50 -19.22
N LYS A 68 -32.64 13.41 -18.74
CA LYS A 68 -32.12 14.53 -19.56
C LYS A 68 -31.22 14.07 -20.71
N PHE A 69 -30.62 12.90 -20.62
CA PHE A 69 -29.70 12.34 -21.62
C PHE A 69 -30.34 11.23 -22.47
N ASN A 70 -31.64 10.91 -22.30
CA ASN A 70 -32.30 9.79 -22.95
C ASN A 70 -31.61 8.43 -22.80
N ILE A 71 -30.90 8.21 -21.67
CA ILE A 71 -30.17 6.97 -21.40
C ILE A 71 -31.01 6.12 -20.44
N ASP A 72 -31.53 5.00 -20.93
CA ASP A 72 -32.18 3.97 -20.10
C ASP A 72 -31.13 3.13 -19.37
N ALA A 73 -30.61 3.62 -18.23
CA ALA A 73 -29.58 2.93 -17.46
C ALA A 73 -30.06 1.57 -16.90
N SER A 74 -31.37 1.40 -16.73
CA SER A 74 -31.96 0.14 -16.27
C SER A 74 -31.72 -1.05 -17.21
N LYS A 75 -31.39 -0.79 -18.48
CA LYS A 75 -31.09 -1.83 -19.48
C LYS A 75 -29.63 -2.27 -19.50
N TRP A 76 -28.72 -1.51 -18.88
CA TRP A 76 -27.30 -1.77 -19.04
C TRP A 76 -26.75 -2.71 -17.99
N ILE A 77 -27.05 -2.53 -16.74
CA ILE A 77 -26.57 -3.39 -15.65
C ILE A 77 -27.59 -3.32 -14.49
N GLU A 78 -28.16 -4.45 -14.12
CA GLU A 78 -28.94 -4.56 -12.89
C GLU A 78 -28.00 -4.55 -11.68
N ILE A 79 -28.22 -3.60 -10.75
CA ILE A 79 -27.51 -3.54 -9.46
C ILE A 79 -28.08 -4.62 -8.55
N ASN A 80 -27.55 -5.81 -8.66
CA ASN A 80 -27.97 -6.99 -7.91
C ASN A 80 -26.76 -7.63 -7.18
N GLY A 81 -26.98 -8.73 -6.47
CA GLY A 81 -25.91 -9.45 -5.78
C GLY A 81 -24.74 -9.88 -6.66
N ARG A 82 -24.98 -10.15 -7.95
CA ARG A 82 -23.92 -10.49 -8.92
C ARG A 82 -23.01 -9.30 -9.24
N PHE A 83 -23.57 -8.10 -9.31
CA PHE A 83 -22.78 -6.87 -9.50
C PHE A 83 -21.78 -6.68 -8.36
N PHE A 84 -22.23 -6.83 -7.11
CA PHE A 84 -21.33 -6.71 -5.94
C PHE A 84 -20.32 -7.85 -5.85
N LEU A 85 -20.70 -9.07 -6.22
CA LEU A 85 -19.77 -10.20 -6.33
C LEU A 85 -18.65 -9.92 -7.34
N THR A 86 -19.02 -9.46 -8.53
CA THR A 86 -18.03 -9.11 -9.58
C THR A 86 -17.13 -7.98 -9.11
N PHE A 87 -17.71 -6.95 -8.48
CA PHE A 87 -16.95 -5.86 -7.88
C PHE A 87 -15.89 -6.36 -6.88
N LEU A 88 -16.30 -7.22 -5.94
CA LEU A 88 -15.39 -7.80 -4.94
C LEU A 88 -14.32 -8.69 -5.58
N GLN A 89 -14.66 -9.50 -6.58
CA GLN A 89 -13.70 -10.34 -7.29
C GLN A 89 -12.62 -9.51 -8.00
N VAL A 90 -13.02 -8.47 -8.71
CA VAL A 90 -12.07 -7.57 -9.39
C VAL A 90 -11.18 -6.87 -8.38
N GLN A 91 -11.77 -6.34 -7.31
CA GLN A 91 -11.02 -5.63 -6.28
C GLN A 91 -10.05 -6.55 -5.52
N SER A 92 -10.47 -7.78 -5.22
CA SER A 92 -9.59 -8.78 -4.61
C SER A 92 -8.43 -9.18 -5.53
N GLY A 93 -8.68 -9.26 -6.85
CA GLY A 93 -7.64 -9.49 -7.85
C GLY A 93 -6.58 -8.39 -7.84
N PHE A 94 -6.99 -7.13 -7.81
CA PHE A 94 -6.05 -6.01 -7.68
C PHE A 94 -5.27 -6.05 -6.38
N ALA A 95 -5.93 -6.32 -5.26
CA ALA A 95 -5.27 -6.46 -3.96
C ALA A 95 -4.24 -7.60 -3.96
N TYR A 96 -4.57 -8.74 -4.58
CA TYR A 96 -3.65 -9.87 -4.71
C TYR A 96 -2.40 -9.50 -5.51
N ILE A 97 -2.57 -8.85 -6.67
CA ILE A 97 -1.44 -8.42 -7.52
C ILE A 97 -0.56 -7.42 -6.76
N LEU A 98 -1.16 -6.44 -6.07
CA LEU A 98 -0.42 -5.49 -5.25
C LEU A 98 0.39 -6.18 -4.16
N THR A 99 -0.22 -7.10 -3.43
CA THR A 99 0.44 -7.83 -2.34
C THR A 99 1.59 -8.70 -2.87
N ALA A 100 1.37 -9.41 -3.98
CA ALA A 100 2.37 -10.25 -4.61
C ALA A 100 3.57 -9.43 -5.14
N TRP A 101 3.34 -8.21 -5.54
CA TRP A 101 4.40 -7.33 -6.05
C TRP A 101 5.17 -6.63 -4.93
N ILE A 102 4.45 -6.10 -3.94
CA ILE A 102 5.02 -5.31 -2.84
C ILE A 102 5.75 -6.21 -1.84
N GLY A 103 5.15 -7.36 -1.49
CA GLY A 103 5.67 -8.24 -0.43
C GLY A 103 7.14 -8.65 -0.60
N PRO A 104 7.53 -9.23 -1.73
CA PRO A 104 8.92 -9.58 -1.97
C PRO A 104 9.85 -8.35 -1.99
N GLY A 105 9.39 -7.22 -2.55
CA GLY A 105 10.16 -5.98 -2.65
C GLY A 105 10.49 -5.34 -1.31
N LEU A 106 9.71 -5.59 -0.27
CA LEU A 106 9.98 -5.08 1.09
C LEU A 106 11.03 -5.92 1.83
N ILE A 107 11.00 -7.23 1.65
CA ILE A 107 11.83 -8.15 2.46
C ILE A 107 13.13 -8.54 1.73
N ALA A 108 13.10 -8.65 0.41
CA ALA A 108 14.24 -9.12 -0.37
C ALA A 108 15.51 -8.25 -0.21
N PRO A 109 15.45 -6.90 -0.19
CA PRO A 109 16.63 -6.08 0.04
C PRO A 109 17.25 -6.29 1.41
N ASP A 110 16.46 -6.49 2.45
CA ASP A 110 16.94 -6.72 3.81
C ASP A 110 17.63 -8.08 3.95
N LEU A 111 17.11 -9.09 3.26
CA LEU A 111 17.74 -10.42 3.18
C LEU A 111 19.05 -10.37 2.39
N SER A 112 19.05 -9.76 1.21
CA SER A 112 20.23 -9.72 0.32
C SER A 112 21.40 -8.93 0.92
N ASN A 113 21.09 -7.89 1.69
CA ASN A 113 22.08 -7.03 2.34
C ASN A 113 22.43 -7.47 3.76
N ASN A 114 21.98 -8.66 4.22
CA ASN A 114 22.15 -9.12 5.60
C ASN A 114 21.66 -8.09 6.65
N GLY A 115 20.59 -7.36 6.34
CA GLY A 115 20.02 -6.34 7.22
C GLY A 115 19.35 -6.92 8.47
N LEU A 116 18.78 -8.12 8.36
CA LEU A 116 18.08 -8.79 9.46
C LEU A 116 18.90 -8.91 10.75
N PRO A 117 20.19 -9.38 10.73
CA PRO A 117 21.02 -9.40 11.93
C PRO A 117 21.20 -8.02 12.56
N LEU A 118 21.27 -6.95 11.75
CA LEU A 118 21.41 -5.58 12.25
C LEU A 118 20.15 -5.09 12.97
N TYR A 119 18.97 -5.47 12.50
CA TYR A 119 17.72 -5.15 13.17
C TYR A 119 17.58 -5.91 14.50
N PHE A 120 17.94 -7.20 14.54
CA PHE A 120 17.82 -8.02 15.74
C PHE A 120 18.93 -7.80 16.77
N CYS A 121 20.05 -7.16 16.42
CA CYS A 121 21.06 -6.68 17.37
C CYS A 121 20.61 -5.42 18.12
N ARG A 122 19.51 -4.80 17.71
CA ARG A 122 18.91 -3.63 18.37
C ARG A 122 17.69 -4.07 19.18
N PRO A 123 17.17 -3.24 20.11
CA PRO A 123 15.97 -3.57 20.89
C PRO A 123 14.69 -3.46 20.05
N VAL A 124 14.66 -4.11 18.89
CA VAL A 124 13.50 -4.28 18.04
C VAL A 124 13.11 -5.75 18.10
N SER A 125 11.90 -6.03 18.55
CA SER A 125 11.39 -7.40 18.61
C SER A 125 11.02 -7.89 17.21
N ARG A 126 10.98 -9.23 17.05
CA ARG A 126 10.56 -9.83 15.76
C ARG A 126 9.16 -9.41 15.35
N LEU A 127 8.26 -9.20 16.32
CA LEU A 127 6.90 -8.72 16.08
C LEU A 127 6.88 -7.27 15.59
N GLU A 128 7.73 -6.39 16.15
CA GLU A 128 7.84 -5.00 15.71
C GLU A 128 8.44 -4.83 14.31
N TYR A 129 9.14 -5.84 13.82
CA TYR A 129 9.66 -5.85 12.45
C TYR A 129 8.59 -6.26 11.42
N VAL A 130 7.67 -7.16 11.81
CA VAL A 130 6.65 -7.72 10.90
C VAL A 130 5.39 -6.87 10.85
N LEU A 131 5.09 -6.11 11.91
CA LEU A 131 3.95 -5.19 11.99
C LEU A 131 4.25 -3.84 11.34
#